data_327d2fcde2e0d5ddc59fa4ca5874cc5f
#
_entry.id   327d2fcde2e0d5ddc59fa4ca5874cc5f
#
_cell.length_a   1.000
_cell.length_b   1.000
_cell.length_c   1.000
_cell.angle_alpha   90.00
_cell.angle_beta   90.00
_cell.angle_gamma   90.00
#
_symmetry.space_group_name_H-M   'P 1'
#
loop_
_entity.id
_entity.type
_entity.pdbx_description
1 polymer ?
#
loop_
_entity_poly.entity_id
_entity_poly.type
_entity_poly.pdbx_seq_one_letter_code
_entity_poly.pdbx_strand_id
1 'polypeptide(L)'
;MSTTLQDIADMLKLSKSTVSRALSGDPRVAEDTRARVASLARHMGYTPNPTARALATRRTNTIGLAVPWAPRSLSDPFYLEFLGAAGDEAMRSGYSLFLSTPDGDGDGAVRAHAELADPRRIDGMILTEPRANDERITLLHSVGLPFVVLGVVPDPSVSWISGDNTAGARDAVDYLIALGHTSVACITGPPDQTASDARFEGYRLAMSTAGLPM
;
A
#
# COMPACT_ATOMS: atom_id res chain seq x y z
N MET A 1 23.76 23.85 -16.23
CA MET A 1 22.93 22.97 -17.10
C MET A 1 22.97 21.58 -16.50
N SER A 2 21.85 20.87 -16.46
CA SER A 2 21.83 19.51 -15.92
C SER A 2 22.33 18.54 -17.00
N THR A 3 23.24 17.64 -16.61
CA THR A 3 23.76 16.57 -17.49
C THR A 3 22.60 15.68 -17.95
N THR A 4 22.61 15.32 -19.23
CA THR A 4 21.57 14.47 -19.84
C THR A 4 22.14 13.10 -20.26
N LEU A 5 21.26 12.14 -20.54
CA LEU A 5 21.65 10.85 -21.14
C LEU A 5 22.34 11.05 -22.49
N GLN A 6 21.99 12.11 -23.23
CA GLN A 6 22.58 12.40 -24.53
C GLN A 6 24.07 12.81 -24.39
N ASP A 7 24.37 13.65 -23.40
CA ASP A 7 25.74 14.10 -23.14
C ASP A 7 26.69 12.92 -22.83
N ILE A 8 26.21 11.95 -22.03
CA ILE A 8 26.96 10.71 -21.74
C ILE A 8 27.14 9.86 -23.01
N ALA A 9 26.08 9.75 -23.81
CA ALA A 9 26.07 8.98 -25.04
C ALA A 9 27.10 9.54 -26.06
N ASP A 10 27.12 10.86 -26.22
CA ASP A 10 28.02 11.55 -27.12
C ASP A 10 29.50 11.40 -26.70
N MET A 11 29.78 11.54 -25.38
CA MET A 11 31.11 11.37 -24.82
C MET A 11 31.68 9.94 -24.99
N LEU A 12 30.82 8.93 -24.82
CA LEU A 12 31.22 7.53 -24.95
C LEU A 12 31.09 6.98 -26.38
N LYS A 13 30.54 7.76 -27.31
CA LYS A 13 30.21 7.35 -28.69
C LYS A 13 29.26 6.14 -28.69
N LEU A 14 28.28 6.14 -27.80
CA LEU A 14 27.24 5.12 -27.66
C LEU A 14 25.89 5.70 -28.06
N SER A 15 24.91 4.82 -28.33
CA SER A 15 23.53 5.26 -28.47
C SER A 15 22.92 5.61 -27.10
N LYS A 16 21.99 6.57 -27.06
CA LYS A 16 21.23 6.92 -25.84
C LYS A 16 20.55 5.70 -25.24
N SER A 17 20.06 4.77 -26.06
CA SER A 17 19.46 3.52 -25.62
C SER A 17 20.45 2.58 -24.95
N THR A 18 21.69 2.51 -25.45
CA THR A 18 22.78 1.73 -24.84
C THR A 18 23.16 2.30 -23.49
N VAL A 19 23.31 3.62 -23.38
CA VAL A 19 23.59 4.29 -22.09
C VAL A 19 22.46 4.05 -21.08
N SER A 20 21.19 4.18 -21.50
CA SER A 20 20.04 3.91 -20.65
C SER A 20 20.02 2.47 -20.14
N ARG A 21 20.26 1.48 -21.02
CA ARG A 21 20.34 0.06 -20.64
C ARG A 21 21.52 -0.22 -19.71
N ALA A 22 22.67 0.39 -19.97
CA ALA A 22 23.85 0.23 -19.12
C ALA A 22 23.56 0.73 -17.69
N LEU A 23 22.93 1.90 -17.54
CA LEU A 23 22.58 2.48 -16.25
C LEU A 23 21.47 1.70 -15.53
N SER A 24 20.62 0.99 -16.26
CA SER A 24 19.60 0.11 -15.66
C SER A 24 20.09 -1.31 -15.33
N GLY A 25 21.37 -1.61 -15.58
CA GLY A 25 21.94 -2.93 -15.28
C GLY A 25 21.55 -4.02 -16.29
N ASP A 26 21.06 -3.67 -17.49
CA ASP A 26 20.60 -4.65 -18.50
C ASP A 26 21.73 -5.63 -18.85
N PRO A 27 21.55 -6.95 -18.67
CA PRO A 27 22.57 -7.96 -18.90
C PRO A 27 23.01 -8.06 -20.39
N ARG A 28 22.24 -7.51 -21.30
CA ARG A 28 22.58 -7.44 -22.73
C ARG A 28 23.70 -6.44 -23.06
N VAL A 29 24.05 -5.55 -22.11
CA VAL A 29 25.17 -4.62 -22.22
C VAL A 29 26.39 -5.23 -21.52
N ALA A 30 27.51 -5.30 -22.24
CA ALA A 30 28.76 -5.86 -21.69
C ALA A 30 29.15 -5.16 -20.36
N GLU A 31 29.74 -5.92 -19.44
CA GLU A 31 30.12 -5.44 -18.09
C GLU A 31 31.05 -4.22 -18.15
N ASP A 32 32.06 -4.29 -19.00
CA ASP A 32 33.01 -3.17 -19.21
C ASP A 32 32.27 -1.89 -19.66
N THR A 33 31.31 -2.03 -20.58
CA THR A 33 30.50 -0.89 -21.04
C THR A 33 29.63 -0.34 -19.92
N ARG A 34 29.02 -1.21 -19.09
CA ARG A 34 28.24 -0.76 -17.92
C ARG A 34 29.11 0.02 -16.94
N ALA A 35 30.29 -0.52 -16.63
CA ALA A 35 31.24 0.13 -15.71
C ALA A 35 31.69 1.51 -16.23
N ARG A 36 32.01 1.62 -17.51
CA ARG A 36 32.42 2.89 -18.16
C ARG A 36 31.28 3.92 -18.11
N VAL A 37 30.07 3.51 -18.46
CA VAL A 37 28.88 4.40 -18.43
C VAL A 37 28.61 4.85 -17.02
N ALA A 38 28.59 3.94 -16.02
CA ALA A 38 28.34 4.27 -14.63
C ALA A 38 29.41 5.22 -14.04
N SER A 39 30.68 5.02 -14.41
CA SER A 39 31.78 5.90 -13.99
C SER A 39 31.61 7.31 -14.54
N LEU A 40 31.35 7.44 -15.85
CA LEU A 40 31.15 8.75 -16.47
C LEU A 40 29.91 9.46 -15.94
N ALA A 41 28.80 8.75 -15.76
CA ALA A 41 27.56 9.31 -15.20
C ALA A 41 27.81 9.91 -13.81
N ARG A 42 28.54 9.20 -12.94
CA ARG A 42 28.94 9.72 -11.62
C ARG A 42 29.83 10.95 -11.74
N HIS A 43 30.83 10.90 -12.60
CA HIS A 43 31.76 12.03 -12.79
C HIS A 43 31.05 13.29 -13.30
N MET A 44 30.06 13.14 -14.15
CA MET A 44 29.26 14.24 -14.70
C MET A 44 28.10 14.67 -13.79
N GLY A 45 27.92 14.07 -12.61
CA GLY A 45 26.80 14.36 -11.71
C GLY A 45 25.43 14.03 -12.31
N TYR A 46 25.39 13.06 -13.22
CA TYR A 46 24.12 12.65 -13.83
C TYR A 46 23.26 11.88 -12.83
N THR A 47 22.05 12.40 -12.59
CA THR A 47 21.03 11.70 -11.82
C THR A 47 19.93 11.24 -12.77
N PRO A 48 19.63 9.91 -12.83
CA PRO A 48 18.52 9.42 -13.64
C PRO A 48 17.23 10.14 -13.30
N ASN A 49 16.53 10.62 -14.31
CA ASN A 49 15.22 11.24 -14.11
C ASN A 49 14.17 10.14 -13.88
N PRO A 50 13.56 10.04 -12.67
CA PRO A 50 12.58 9.00 -12.35
C PRO A 50 11.37 9.03 -13.28
N THR A 51 10.89 10.21 -13.64
CA THR A 51 9.73 10.40 -14.54
C THR A 51 10.02 9.88 -15.96
N ALA A 52 11.19 10.21 -16.50
CA ALA A 52 11.60 9.73 -17.82
C ALA A 52 11.79 8.20 -17.81
N ARG A 53 12.30 7.64 -16.72
CA ARG A 53 12.44 6.20 -16.53
C ARG A 53 11.05 5.53 -16.44
N ALA A 54 10.13 6.07 -15.64
CA ALA A 54 8.79 5.56 -15.49
C ALA A 54 8.05 5.52 -16.84
N LEU A 55 8.18 6.60 -17.64
CA LEU A 55 7.60 6.66 -18.99
C LEU A 55 8.17 5.57 -19.91
N ALA A 56 9.49 5.32 -19.86
CA ALA A 56 10.16 4.35 -20.71
C ALA A 56 9.86 2.89 -20.30
N THR A 57 9.74 2.61 -19.01
CA THR A 57 9.54 1.27 -18.45
C THR A 57 8.07 0.94 -18.17
N ARG A 58 7.20 1.94 -18.19
CA ARG A 58 5.81 1.86 -17.69
C ARG A 58 5.72 1.37 -16.23
N ARG A 59 6.76 1.67 -15.45
CA ARG A 59 6.84 1.37 -14.01
C ARG A 59 7.33 2.57 -13.25
N THR A 60 6.60 2.93 -12.21
CA THR A 60 6.94 4.04 -11.31
C THR A 60 7.83 3.60 -10.16
N ASN A 61 7.87 2.29 -9.88
CA ASN A 61 8.44 1.69 -8.68
C ASN A 61 7.89 2.36 -7.41
N THR A 62 6.61 2.63 -7.40
CA THR A 62 5.91 3.27 -6.28
C THR A 62 4.65 2.49 -5.96
N ILE A 63 4.46 2.17 -4.68
CA ILE A 63 3.23 1.60 -4.14
C ILE A 63 2.48 2.69 -3.39
N GLY A 64 1.22 2.88 -3.72
CA GLY A 64 0.34 3.77 -2.97
C GLY A 64 -0.19 3.09 -1.71
N LEU A 65 -0.23 3.81 -0.61
CA LEU A 65 -0.92 3.39 0.60
C LEU A 65 -1.93 4.47 0.98
N ALA A 66 -3.19 4.10 0.98
CA ALA A 66 -4.27 4.95 1.44
C ALA A 66 -4.63 4.60 2.88
N VAL A 67 -4.35 5.51 3.79
CA VAL A 67 -4.74 5.42 5.20
C VAL A 67 -5.99 6.29 5.39
N PRO A 68 -7.03 5.80 6.08
CA PRO A 68 -8.24 6.60 6.31
C PRO A 68 -7.91 7.86 7.09
N TRP A 69 -8.62 8.93 6.74
CA TRP A 69 -8.61 10.13 7.54
C TRP A 69 -9.43 9.92 8.82
N ALA A 70 -8.76 9.62 9.93
CA ALA A 70 -9.32 9.89 11.25
C ALA A 70 -8.33 10.80 11.99
N PRO A 71 -8.80 11.79 12.77
CA PRO A 71 -7.91 12.53 13.64
C PRO A 71 -7.15 11.53 14.52
N ARG A 72 -5.83 11.39 14.32
CA ARG A 72 -4.93 10.46 15.01
C ARG A 72 -4.66 9.10 14.34
N SER A 73 -5.15 8.77 13.13
CA SER A 73 -4.80 7.50 12.46
C SER A 73 -3.29 7.28 12.40
N LEU A 74 -2.51 8.33 12.09
CA LEU A 74 -1.06 8.24 12.06
C LEU A 74 -0.39 8.20 13.44
N SER A 75 -1.12 8.39 14.54
CA SER A 75 -0.62 8.19 15.91
C SER A 75 -1.05 6.86 16.52
N ASP A 76 -1.85 6.06 15.82
CA ASP A 76 -2.19 4.71 16.22
C ASP A 76 -0.95 3.81 16.06
N PRO A 77 -0.48 3.13 17.12
CA PRO A 77 0.66 2.22 17.06
C PRO A 77 0.57 1.17 15.95
N PHE A 78 -0.62 0.66 15.68
CA PHE A 78 -0.85 -0.29 14.59
C PHE A 78 -0.41 0.26 13.23
N TYR A 79 -0.84 1.50 12.91
CA TYR A 79 -0.45 2.12 11.63
C TYR A 79 1.03 2.48 11.57
N LEU A 80 1.65 2.86 12.68
CA LEU A 80 3.09 3.14 12.73
C LEU A 80 3.91 1.87 12.45
N GLU A 81 3.58 0.75 13.09
CA GLU A 81 4.24 -0.53 12.85
C GLU A 81 4.01 -1.02 11.43
N PHE A 82 2.77 -0.94 10.95
CA PHE A 82 2.42 -1.34 9.60
C PHE A 82 3.16 -0.52 8.54
N LEU A 83 3.21 0.81 8.70
CA LEU A 83 3.94 1.72 7.81
C LEU A 83 5.44 1.41 7.80
N GLY A 84 6.02 1.16 8.98
CA GLY A 84 7.42 0.77 9.10
C GLY A 84 7.71 -0.51 8.32
N ALA A 85 6.95 -1.57 8.58
CA ALA A 85 7.14 -2.87 7.93
C ALA A 85 6.88 -2.80 6.40
N ALA A 86 5.82 -2.10 5.98
CA ALA A 86 5.51 -1.91 4.56
C ALA A 86 6.59 -1.09 3.83
N GLY A 87 7.12 -0.05 4.48
CA GLY A 87 8.21 0.76 3.95
C GLY A 87 9.50 -0.03 3.79
N ASP A 88 9.88 -0.82 4.79
CA ASP A 88 11.06 -1.67 4.75
C ASP A 88 10.96 -2.72 3.63
N GLU A 89 9.80 -3.34 3.46
CA GLU A 89 9.59 -4.32 2.39
C GLU A 89 9.59 -3.68 1.01
N ALA A 90 8.91 -2.53 0.86
CA ALA A 90 8.93 -1.77 -0.37
C ALA A 90 10.37 -1.41 -0.78
N MET A 91 11.16 -0.89 0.15
CA MET A 91 12.57 -0.53 -0.09
C MET A 91 13.41 -1.75 -0.47
N ARG A 92 13.27 -2.89 0.23
CA ARG A 92 13.97 -4.14 -0.13
C ARG A 92 13.61 -4.64 -1.53
N SER A 93 12.38 -4.42 -1.95
CA SER A 93 11.87 -4.78 -3.27
C SER A 93 12.10 -3.72 -4.35
N GLY A 94 12.81 -2.62 -4.03
CA GLY A 94 13.13 -1.53 -4.97
C GLY A 94 11.96 -0.61 -5.26
N TYR A 95 10.96 -0.55 -4.37
CA TYR A 95 9.81 0.35 -4.44
C TYR A 95 9.91 1.47 -3.42
N SER A 96 9.28 2.60 -3.74
CA SER A 96 8.95 3.66 -2.78
C SER A 96 7.52 3.50 -2.30
N LEU A 97 7.25 3.90 -1.06
CA LEU A 97 5.88 3.96 -0.53
C LEU A 97 5.37 5.40 -0.64
N PHE A 98 4.23 5.58 -1.29
CA PHE A 98 3.53 6.86 -1.36
C PHE A 98 2.31 6.82 -0.43
N LEU A 99 2.39 7.58 0.65
CA LEU A 99 1.30 7.68 1.62
C LEU A 99 0.32 8.77 1.20
N SER A 100 -0.97 8.42 1.17
CA SER A 100 -2.06 9.37 1.01
C SER A 100 -3.00 9.28 2.20
N THR A 101 -3.31 10.43 2.78
CA THR A 101 -4.33 10.59 3.81
C THR A 101 -5.43 11.45 3.22
N PRO A 102 -6.45 10.85 2.59
CA PRO A 102 -7.53 11.63 2.00
C PRO A 102 -8.28 12.42 3.07
N ASP A 103 -8.60 13.66 2.77
CA ASP A 103 -9.35 14.53 3.67
C ASP A 103 -10.85 14.20 3.57
N GLY A 104 -11.49 13.95 4.71
CA GLY A 104 -12.94 13.74 4.81
C GLY A 104 -13.44 12.31 4.62
N ASP A 105 -14.75 12.14 4.90
CA ASP A 105 -15.51 10.90 4.70
C ASP A 105 -16.26 10.94 3.36
N GLY A 106 -16.66 9.77 2.84
CA GLY A 106 -17.51 9.65 1.66
C GLY A 106 -16.85 10.05 0.35
N ASP A 107 -17.53 10.85 -0.48
CA ASP A 107 -17.10 11.21 -1.84
C ASP A 107 -15.71 11.88 -1.91
N GLY A 108 -15.32 12.61 -0.87
CA GLY A 108 -14.00 13.25 -0.79
C GLY A 108 -12.88 12.22 -0.71
N ALA A 109 -13.06 11.20 0.11
CA ALA A 109 -12.11 10.09 0.23
C ALA A 109 -12.02 9.29 -1.07
N VAL A 110 -13.14 8.97 -1.73
CA VAL A 110 -13.16 8.26 -3.01
C VAL A 110 -12.43 9.05 -4.10
N ARG A 111 -12.65 10.36 -4.18
CA ARG A 111 -11.95 11.23 -5.15
C ARG A 111 -10.45 11.27 -4.92
N ALA A 112 -10.01 11.41 -3.67
CA ALA A 112 -8.58 11.41 -3.34
C ALA A 112 -7.92 10.07 -3.68
N HIS A 113 -8.62 8.96 -3.48
CA HIS A 113 -8.15 7.64 -3.91
C HIS A 113 -8.11 7.54 -5.45
N ALA A 114 -9.08 8.13 -6.16
CA ALA A 114 -9.10 8.17 -7.61
C ALA A 114 -7.89 8.95 -8.18
N GLU A 115 -7.54 10.08 -7.57
CA GLU A 115 -6.36 10.86 -7.96
C GLU A 115 -5.04 10.11 -7.69
N LEU A 116 -5.00 9.31 -6.62
CA LEU A 116 -3.85 8.47 -6.31
C LEU A 116 -3.78 7.26 -7.24
N ALA A 117 -4.91 6.66 -7.60
CA ALA A 117 -5.02 5.46 -8.43
C ALA A 117 -4.69 5.70 -9.92
N ASP A 118 -3.68 6.52 -10.19
CA ASP A 118 -3.17 6.77 -11.53
C ASP A 118 -1.99 5.84 -11.81
N PRO A 119 -2.09 4.90 -12.78
CA PRO A 119 -0.98 4.00 -13.16
C PRO A 119 0.30 4.71 -13.63
N ARG A 120 0.23 6.02 -13.88
CA ARG A 120 1.40 6.85 -14.17
C ARG A 120 2.12 7.33 -12.90
N ARG A 121 1.52 7.16 -11.72
CA ARG A 121 2.03 7.61 -10.43
C ARG A 121 2.42 6.46 -9.52
N ILE A 122 1.66 5.35 -9.56
CA ILE A 122 1.87 4.16 -8.72
C ILE A 122 1.69 2.89 -9.53
N ASP A 123 2.40 1.83 -9.17
CA ASP A 123 2.31 0.52 -9.82
C ASP A 123 1.31 -0.42 -9.12
N GLY A 124 0.88 -0.07 -7.92
CA GLY A 124 -0.10 -0.81 -7.14
C GLY A 124 -0.50 -0.06 -5.89
N MET A 125 -1.54 -0.53 -5.21
CA MET A 125 -2.11 0.14 -4.05
C MET A 125 -2.39 -0.82 -2.89
N ILE A 126 -2.16 -0.34 -1.67
CA ILE A 126 -2.62 -0.98 -0.44
C ILE A 126 -3.80 -0.16 0.07
N LEU A 127 -4.96 -0.79 0.18
CA LEU A 127 -6.14 -0.22 0.83
C LEU A 127 -6.22 -0.70 2.27
N THR A 128 -6.61 0.19 3.17
CA THR A 128 -6.87 -0.15 4.57
C THR A 128 -8.33 0.13 4.93
N GLU A 129 -8.82 -0.49 5.98
CA GLU A 129 -10.18 -0.32 6.51
C GLU A 129 -11.28 -0.45 5.44
N PRO A 130 -11.42 -1.63 4.84
CA PRO A 130 -12.46 -1.84 3.85
C PRO A 130 -13.84 -1.73 4.49
N ARG A 131 -14.78 -1.19 3.72
CA ARG A 131 -16.20 -1.12 4.04
C ARG A 131 -16.99 -2.17 3.26
N ALA A 132 -18.18 -2.49 3.74
CA ALA A 132 -19.15 -3.20 2.91
C ALA A 132 -19.45 -2.36 1.65
N ASN A 133 -19.36 -2.97 0.46
CA ASN A 133 -19.56 -2.28 -0.84
C ASN A 133 -18.57 -1.11 -1.06
N ASP A 134 -17.30 -1.32 -0.81
CA ASP A 134 -16.26 -0.30 -0.91
C ASP A 134 -16.05 0.19 -2.35
N GLU A 135 -16.48 1.41 -2.64
CA GLU A 135 -16.38 2.03 -3.98
C GLU A 135 -14.91 2.16 -4.46
N ARG A 136 -13.95 2.20 -3.53
CA ARG A 136 -12.52 2.25 -3.86
C ARG A 136 -12.08 0.99 -4.59
N ILE A 137 -12.63 -0.17 -4.21
CA ILE A 137 -12.36 -1.46 -4.86
C ILE A 137 -12.88 -1.44 -6.30
N THR A 138 -14.12 -0.99 -6.50
CA THR A 138 -14.71 -0.83 -7.83
C THR A 138 -13.88 0.10 -8.71
N LEU A 139 -13.43 1.21 -8.15
CA LEU A 139 -12.56 2.17 -8.84
C LEU A 139 -11.25 1.52 -9.29
N LEU A 140 -10.54 0.81 -8.38
CA LEU A 140 -9.25 0.20 -8.69
C LEU A 140 -9.36 -0.88 -9.76
N HIS A 141 -10.43 -1.67 -9.74
CA HIS A 141 -10.74 -2.59 -10.82
C HIS A 141 -10.97 -1.88 -12.17
N SER A 142 -11.71 -0.76 -12.15
CA SER A 142 -12.02 -0.01 -13.38
C SER A 142 -10.79 0.58 -14.07
N VAL A 143 -9.78 0.99 -13.29
CA VAL A 143 -8.53 1.53 -13.83
C VAL A 143 -7.45 0.47 -14.06
N GLY A 144 -7.73 -0.78 -13.68
CA GLY A 144 -6.80 -1.90 -13.85
C GLY A 144 -5.54 -1.80 -13.01
N LEU A 145 -5.58 -1.07 -11.87
CA LEU A 145 -4.46 -0.94 -10.96
C LEU A 145 -4.41 -2.14 -10.01
N PRO A 146 -3.29 -2.88 -9.91
CA PRO A 146 -3.13 -3.94 -8.92
C PRO A 146 -3.29 -3.40 -7.49
N PHE A 147 -3.99 -4.13 -6.63
CA PHE A 147 -4.14 -3.74 -5.24
C PHE A 147 -4.30 -4.92 -4.30
N VAL A 148 -4.05 -4.67 -3.02
CA VAL A 148 -4.32 -5.57 -1.91
C VAL A 148 -5.04 -4.81 -0.80
N VAL A 149 -5.92 -5.50 -0.07
CA VAL A 149 -6.69 -4.89 1.02
C VAL A 149 -6.21 -5.42 2.37
N LEU A 150 -5.94 -4.53 3.30
CA LEU A 150 -5.74 -4.85 4.71
C LEU A 150 -7.10 -4.81 5.41
N GLY A 151 -7.69 -5.97 5.58
CA GLY A 151 -9.04 -6.20 6.08
C GLY A 151 -9.76 -7.27 5.24
N VAL A 152 -10.85 -7.81 5.74
CA VAL A 152 -11.63 -8.85 5.05
C VAL A 152 -12.49 -8.22 3.96
N VAL A 153 -12.42 -8.79 2.75
CA VAL A 153 -13.31 -8.44 1.64
C VAL A 153 -13.95 -9.72 1.12
N PRO A 154 -15.29 -9.87 1.17
CA PRO A 154 -15.98 -11.08 0.74
C PRO A 154 -16.14 -11.15 -0.80
N ASP A 155 -15.09 -10.81 -1.54
CA ASP A 155 -15.02 -10.87 -2.99
C ASP A 155 -13.80 -11.74 -3.40
N PRO A 156 -14.01 -12.88 -4.06
CA PRO A 156 -12.92 -13.79 -4.45
C PRO A 156 -11.96 -13.19 -5.49
N SER A 157 -12.33 -12.10 -6.15
CA SER A 157 -11.45 -11.39 -7.09
C SER A 157 -10.47 -10.44 -6.40
N VAL A 158 -10.64 -10.19 -5.10
CA VAL A 158 -9.84 -9.26 -4.31
C VAL A 158 -8.82 -10.02 -3.46
N SER A 159 -7.55 -9.65 -3.60
CA SER A 159 -6.51 -10.11 -2.68
C SER A 159 -6.59 -9.30 -1.38
N TRP A 160 -6.72 -9.98 -0.24
CA TRP A 160 -6.74 -9.32 1.06
C TRP A 160 -5.97 -10.11 2.12
N ILE A 161 -5.60 -9.42 3.18
CA ILE A 161 -4.99 -9.99 4.37
C ILE A 161 -5.63 -9.37 5.62
N SER A 162 -5.95 -10.19 6.62
CA SER A 162 -6.54 -9.73 7.88
C SER A 162 -6.16 -10.68 9.02
N GLY A 163 -6.10 -10.15 10.24
CA GLY A 163 -6.24 -10.97 11.42
C GLY A 163 -7.68 -11.48 11.56
N ASP A 164 -7.86 -12.58 12.29
CA ASP A 164 -9.20 -13.09 12.63
C ASP A 164 -9.84 -12.21 13.72
N ASN A 165 -10.52 -11.16 13.30
CA ASN A 165 -11.17 -10.21 14.21
C ASN A 165 -12.31 -10.84 15.00
N THR A 166 -13.01 -11.83 14.42
CA THR A 166 -14.10 -12.55 15.09
C THR A 166 -13.56 -13.42 16.21
N ALA A 167 -12.55 -14.24 15.92
CA ALA A 167 -11.94 -15.09 16.94
C ALA A 167 -11.29 -14.24 18.04
N GLY A 168 -10.50 -13.22 17.70
CA GLY A 168 -9.85 -12.37 18.68
C GLY A 168 -10.81 -11.65 19.63
N ALA A 169 -11.93 -11.14 19.10
CA ALA A 169 -12.96 -10.52 19.95
C ALA A 169 -13.68 -11.56 20.82
N ARG A 170 -13.98 -12.73 20.26
CA ARG A 170 -14.58 -13.84 21.01
C ARG A 170 -13.66 -14.27 22.17
N ASP A 171 -12.37 -14.51 21.91
CA ASP A 171 -11.40 -14.93 22.93
C ASP A 171 -11.30 -13.91 24.07
N ALA A 172 -11.32 -12.62 23.76
CA ALA A 172 -11.28 -11.55 24.75
C ALA A 172 -12.54 -11.56 25.65
N VAL A 173 -13.72 -11.78 25.08
CA VAL A 173 -14.97 -11.85 25.84
C VAL A 173 -15.06 -13.16 26.64
N ASP A 174 -14.70 -14.30 26.04
CA ASP A 174 -14.65 -15.58 26.73
C ASP A 174 -13.69 -15.51 27.94
N TYR A 175 -12.57 -14.79 27.82
CA TYR A 175 -11.67 -14.55 28.94
C TYR A 175 -12.32 -13.77 30.09
N LEU A 176 -13.07 -12.69 29.77
CA LEU A 176 -13.81 -11.94 30.79
C LEU A 176 -14.87 -12.80 31.47
N ILE A 177 -15.61 -13.62 30.71
CA ILE A 177 -16.61 -14.55 31.24
C ILE A 177 -15.94 -15.58 32.16
N ALA A 178 -14.80 -16.13 31.78
CA ALA A 178 -14.03 -17.07 32.61
C ALA A 178 -13.56 -16.46 33.95
N LEU A 179 -13.36 -15.13 33.99
CA LEU A 179 -13.09 -14.37 35.22
C LEU A 179 -14.35 -14.09 36.07
N GLY A 180 -15.53 -14.55 35.65
CA GLY A 180 -16.77 -14.42 36.36
C GLY A 180 -17.63 -13.20 36.02
N HIS A 181 -17.28 -12.44 34.96
CA HIS A 181 -18.11 -11.34 34.49
C HIS A 181 -19.37 -11.87 33.79
N THR A 182 -20.52 -11.41 34.20
CA THR A 182 -21.82 -11.79 33.63
C THR A 182 -22.49 -10.66 32.84
N SER A 183 -21.89 -9.47 32.87
CA SER A 183 -22.34 -8.31 32.10
C SER A 183 -21.12 -7.65 31.47
N VAL A 184 -21.01 -7.76 30.15
CA VAL A 184 -19.89 -7.25 29.35
C VAL A 184 -20.46 -6.29 28.32
N ALA A 185 -20.02 -5.04 28.31
CA ALA A 185 -20.39 -4.06 27.31
C ALA A 185 -19.42 -4.11 26.11
N CYS A 186 -19.93 -3.87 24.92
CA CYS A 186 -19.13 -3.75 23.70
C CYS A 186 -19.24 -2.34 23.12
N ILE A 187 -18.11 -1.65 22.99
CA ILE A 187 -18.03 -0.38 22.25
C ILE A 187 -17.58 -0.72 20.84
N THR A 188 -18.49 -0.58 19.89
CA THR A 188 -18.23 -0.88 18.47
C THR A 188 -17.49 0.26 17.78
N GLY A 189 -16.77 -0.06 16.71
CA GLY A 189 -16.26 0.95 15.76
C GLY A 189 -17.36 1.47 14.82
N PRO A 190 -16.98 2.28 13.82
CA PRO A 190 -17.92 2.78 12.83
C PRO A 190 -18.70 1.66 12.14
N PRO A 191 -19.98 1.88 11.81
CA PRO A 191 -20.76 0.94 11.02
C PRO A 191 -20.13 0.75 9.62
N ASP A 192 -20.43 -0.37 8.99
CA ASP A 192 -19.96 -0.75 7.65
C ASP A 192 -18.46 -1.01 7.52
N GLN A 193 -17.67 -0.88 8.58
CA GLN A 193 -16.29 -1.36 8.59
C GLN A 193 -16.27 -2.87 8.87
N THR A 194 -15.72 -3.64 7.94
CA THR A 194 -15.73 -5.12 8.04
C THR A 194 -15.03 -5.64 9.31
N ALA A 195 -13.99 -4.96 9.79
CA ALA A 195 -13.32 -5.30 11.03
C ALA A 195 -14.20 -5.02 12.28
N SER A 196 -14.97 -3.92 12.29
CA SER A 196 -15.91 -3.60 13.36
C SER A 196 -17.01 -4.64 13.47
N ASP A 197 -17.60 -4.98 12.33
CA ASP A 197 -18.68 -5.97 12.26
C ASP A 197 -18.20 -7.35 12.71
N ALA A 198 -16.99 -7.75 12.28
CA ALA A 198 -16.39 -9.01 12.70
C ALA A 198 -16.12 -9.08 14.21
N ARG A 199 -15.61 -7.99 14.82
CA ARG A 199 -15.40 -7.93 16.27
C ARG A 199 -16.70 -7.96 17.05
N PHE A 200 -17.72 -7.25 16.57
CA PHE A 200 -19.04 -7.29 17.19
C PHE A 200 -19.66 -8.69 17.10
N GLU A 201 -19.47 -9.39 15.98
CA GLU A 201 -19.93 -10.78 15.84
C GLU A 201 -19.19 -11.71 16.82
N GLY A 202 -17.89 -11.54 17.02
CA GLY A 202 -17.13 -12.29 18.03
C GLY A 202 -17.67 -12.08 19.45
N TYR A 203 -17.94 -10.83 19.83
CA TYR A 203 -18.61 -10.50 21.10
C TYR A 203 -19.97 -11.19 21.22
N ARG A 204 -20.82 -11.08 20.19
CA ARG A 204 -22.16 -11.67 20.17
C ARG A 204 -22.11 -13.20 20.34
N LEU A 205 -21.19 -13.85 19.66
CA LEU A 205 -20.99 -15.30 19.75
C LEU A 205 -20.59 -15.75 21.16
N ALA A 206 -19.66 -15.07 21.80
CA ALA A 206 -19.22 -15.39 23.17
C ALA A 206 -20.37 -15.23 24.17
N MET A 207 -21.05 -14.08 24.17
CA MET A 207 -22.17 -13.80 25.07
C MET A 207 -23.31 -14.82 24.88
N SER A 208 -23.69 -15.09 23.63
CA SER A 208 -24.74 -16.06 23.31
C SER A 208 -24.36 -17.48 23.72
N THR A 209 -23.10 -17.90 23.51
CA THR A 209 -22.62 -19.23 23.90
C THR A 209 -22.67 -19.43 25.42
N ALA A 210 -22.40 -18.37 26.19
CA ALA A 210 -22.45 -18.36 27.63
C ALA A 210 -23.88 -18.17 28.20
N GLY A 211 -24.89 -17.93 27.36
CA GLY A 211 -26.26 -17.64 27.78
C GLY A 211 -26.41 -16.32 28.54
N LEU A 212 -25.53 -15.35 28.27
CA LEU A 212 -25.50 -14.05 28.90
C LEU A 212 -26.26 -13.00 28.07
N PRO A 213 -26.89 -11.99 28.73
CA PRO A 213 -27.58 -10.91 28.02
C PRO A 213 -26.58 -10.01 27.28
N MET A 214 -27.02 -9.46 26.15
CA MET A 214 -26.28 -8.47 25.33
C MET A 214 -26.84 -7.08 25.55
#